data_6ecb4b9e01c93d8aec7aa5079a567faf
#
_entry.id   6ecb4b9e01c93d8aec7aa5079a567faf
#
_cell.length_a   1.000
_cell.length_b   1.000
_cell.length_c   1.000
_cell.angle_alpha   90.00
_cell.angle_beta   90.00
_cell.angle_gamma   90.00
#
_symmetry.space_group_name_H-M   'P 1'
#
loop_
_entity.id
_entity.type
_entity.pdbx_description
1 polymer ?
#
loop_
_entity_poly.entity_id
_entity_poly.type
_entity_poly.pdbx_seq_one_letter_code
_entity_poly.pdbx_strand_id
1 'polypeptide(L)'
;TLVNVGAPAEPVSLQVFNLIGHRRSFAGSAIGGIKETQDMLDFCSEHHIAPQIELITADDIDDAYERVLASKVKYRFVIDISTM
;
A
#
# COMPACT_ATOMS: atom_id res chain seq x y z
N THR A 1 -13.42 -13.77 -2.60
CA THR A 1 -13.34 -12.40 -3.14
C THR A 1 -11.89 -11.96 -3.23
N LEU A 2 -11.51 -11.40 -4.36
CA LEU A 2 -10.26 -10.67 -4.54
C LEU A 2 -10.58 -9.17 -4.56
N VAL A 3 -9.91 -8.40 -3.72
CA VAL A 3 -10.11 -6.95 -3.65
C VAL A 3 -8.85 -6.25 -4.16
N ASN A 4 -9.01 -5.45 -5.21
CA ASN A 4 -7.94 -4.61 -5.73
C ASN A 4 -7.95 -3.26 -5.01
N VAL A 5 -6.82 -2.89 -4.43
CA VAL A 5 -6.65 -1.61 -3.72
C VAL A 5 -5.62 -0.69 -4.39
N GLY A 6 -4.92 -1.19 -5.40
CA GLY A 6 -3.97 -0.42 -6.18
C GLY A 6 -4.62 0.23 -7.41
N ALA A 7 -3.97 1.23 -7.96
CA ALA A 7 -4.41 1.90 -9.19
C ALA A 7 -3.33 1.72 -10.27
N PRO A 8 -3.34 0.61 -11.02
CA PRO A 8 -2.39 0.40 -12.10
C PRO A 8 -2.63 1.40 -13.25
N ALA A 9 -1.57 1.79 -13.93
CA ALA A 9 -1.65 2.72 -15.07
C ALA A 9 -2.44 2.13 -16.24
N GLU A 10 -2.32 0.81 -16.44
CA GLU A 10 -3.02 0.10 -17.52
C GLU A 10 -4.22 -0.67 -16.97
N PRO A 11 -5.28 -0.82 -17.78
CA PRO A 11 -6.44 -1.62 -17.40
C PRO A 11 -6.07 -3.06 -17.04
N VAL A 12 -6.70 -3.60 -16.00
CA VAL A 12 -6.52 -5.00 -15.60
C VAL A 12 -7.38 -5.89 -16.46
N SER A 13 -6.78 -6.87 -17.14
CA SER A 13 -7.50 -7.91 -17.86
C SER A 13 -7.98 -8.99 -16.89
N LEU A 14 -9.24 -9.36 -17.00
CA LEU A 14 -9.87 -10.38 -16.19
C LEU A 14 -10.51 -11.46 -17.06
N GLN A 15 -10.06 -12.71 -16.87
CA GLN A 15 -10.71 -13.86 -17.50
C GLN A 15 -11.97 -14.25 -16.72
N VAL A 16 -13.13 -14.01 -17.31
CA VAL A 16 -14.44 -14.19 -16.65
C VAL A 16 -14.67 -15.62 -16.17
N PHE A 17 -14.19 -16.64 -16.89
CA PHE A 17 -14.30 -18.03 -16.46
C PHE A 17 -13.63 -18.31 -15.11
N ASN A 18 -12.61 -17.55 -14.74
CA ASN A 18 -11.99 -17.66 -13.42
C ASN A 18 -12.91 -17.22 -12.28
N LEU A 19 -13.91 -16.40 -12.57
CA LEU A 19 -14.94 -15.98 -11.62
C LEU A 19 -16.09 -16.98 -11.55
N ILE A 20 -16.73 -17.27 -12.69
CA ILE A 20 -17.96 -18.04 -12.73
C ILE A 20 -17.76 -19.48 -12.29
N GLY A 21 -16.63 -20.10 -12.59
CA GLY A 21 -16.33 -21.49 -12.27
C GLY A 21 -16.38 -21.82 -10.79
N HIS A 22 -16.18 -20.85 -9.89
CA HIS A 22 -16.14 -21.08 -8.44
C HIS A 22 -16.87 -19.99 -7.64
N ARG A 23 -17.82 -19.29 -8.24
CA ARG A 23 -18.58 -18.19 -7.61
C ARG A 23 -17.65 -17.17 -6.93
N ARG A 24 -16.63 -16.76 -7.64
CA ARG A 24 -15.64 -15.78 -7.13
C ARG A 24 -16.09 -14.36 -7.43
N SER A 25 -15.62 -13.42 -6.62
CA SER A 25 -15.86 -12.00 -6.80
C SER A 25 -14.54 -11.26 -6.98
N PHE A 26 -14.52 -10.32 -7.89
CA PHE A 26 -13.45 -9.33 -8.03
C PHE A 26 -14.05 -7.96 -7.73
N ALA A 27 -13.45 -7.24 -6.78
CA ALA A 27 -13.96 -5.99 -6.27
C ALA A 27 -12.83 -4.97 -6.11
N GLY A 28 -13.18 -3.72 -5.97
CA GLY A 28 -12.23 -2.65 -5.68
C GLY A 28 -12.57 -1.98 -4.35
N SER A 29 -11.56 -1.33 -3.77
CA SER A 29 -11.73 -0.45 -2.61
C SER A 29 -10.80 0.73 -2.76
N ALA A 30 -11.28 1.90 -2.47
CA ALA A 30 -10.48 3.12 -2.37
C ALA A 30 -10.45 3.56 -0.92
N ILE A 31 -9.48 4.34 -0.56
CA ILE A 31 -9.28 4.93 0.78
C ILE A 31 -10.46 4.78 1.75
N GLY A 32 -10.22 4.90 3.04
CA GLY A 32 -11.27 4.92 4.08
C GLY A 32 -11.67 6.35 4.47
N GLY A 33 -12.75 6.47 5.22
CA GLY A 33 -13.14 7.71 5.87
C GLY A 33 -12.20 8.09 7.01
N ILE A 34 -12.29 9.34 7.47
CA ILE A 34 -11.45 9.85 8.59
C ILE A 34 -11.64 8.99 9.85
N LYS A 35 -12.89 8.65 10.16
CA LYS A 35 -13.20 7.82 11.33
C LYS A 35 -12.60 6.43 11.21
N GLU A 36 -12.77 5.77 10.06
CA GLU A 36 -12.19 4.43 9.82
C GLU A 36 -10.66 4.45 9.91
N THR A 37 -10.04 5.51 9.43
CA THR A 37 -8.58 5.68 9.54
C THR A 37 -8.16 5.84 10.99
N GLN A 38 -8.89 6.61 11.80
CA GLN A 38 -8.61 6.76 13.23
C GLN A 38 -8.80 5.43 13.97
N ASP A 39 -9.91 4.74 13.71
CA ASP A 39 -10.19 3.44 14.33
C ASP A 39 -9.07 2.41 13.98
N MET A 40 -8.56 2.44 12.77
CA MET A 40 -7.44 1.60 12.34
C MET A 40 -6.15 1.96 13.08
N LEU A 41 -5.84 3.24 13.24
CA LEU A 41 -4.65 3.69 13.96
C LEU A 41 -4.70 3.31 15.43
N ASP A 42 -5.87 3.47 16.07
CA ASP A 42 -6.09 3.09 17.46
C ASP A 42 -5.91 1.59 17.65
N PHE A 43 -6.48 0.78 16.76
CA PHE A 43 -6.29 -0.68 16.77
C PHE A 43 -4.82 -1.06 16.60
N CYS A 44 -4.12 -0.46 15.65
CA CYS A 44 -2.69 -0.73 15.43
C CYS A 44 -1.85 -0.35 16.64
N SER A 45 -2.17 0.77 17.30
CA SER A 45 -1.50 1.21 18.52
C SER A 45 -1.71 0.22 19.66
N GLU A 46 -2.95 -0.20 19.89
CA GLU A 46 -3.30 -1.14 20.95
C GLU A 46 -2.62 -2.51 20.79
N HIS A 47 -2.48 -2.97 19.54
CA HIS A 47 -1.91 -4.28 19.22
C HIS A 47 -0.43 -4.23 18.80
N HIS A 48 0.22 -3.09 18.94
CA HIS A 48 1.63 -2.88 18.57
C HIS A 48 1.95 -3.26 17.12
N ILE A 49 1.05 -2.90 16.20
CA ILE A 49 1.21 -3.13 14.76
C ILE A 49 1.84 -1.90 14.12
N ALA A 50 2.98 -2.07 13.48
CA ALA A 50 3.63 -1.01 12.71
C ALA A 50 4.11 -1.54 11.36
N PRO A 51 4.18 -0.69 10.32
CA PRO A 51 4.73 -1.11 9.04
C PRO A 51 6.25 -1.33 9.12
N GLN A 52 6.75 -2.20 8.25
CA GLN A 52 8.19 -2.24 8.00
C GLN A 52 8.59 -1.00 7.19
N ILE A 53 9.62 -0.32 7.64
CA ILE A 53 10.11 0.89 6.99
C ILE A 53 11.63 0.83 6.79
N GLU A 54 12.12 1.62 5.83
CA GLU A 54 13.52 2.00 5.73
C GLU A 54 13.62 3.50 6.02
N LEU A 55 14.38 3.86 7.05
CA LEU A 55 14.60 5.27 7.39
C LEU A 55 15.67 5.85 6.46
N ILE A 56 15.38 7.00 5.89
CA ILE A 56 16.28 7.72 4.98
C ILE A 56 16.44 9.18 5.40
N THR A 57 17.51 9.81 4.91
CA THR A 57 17.71 11.24 5.04
C THR A 57 17.12 12.00 3.85
N ALA A 58 17.10 13.33 3.92
CA ALA A 58 16.63 14.16 2.80
C ALA A 58 17.50 13.97 1.53
N ASP A 59 18.80 13.71 1.69
CA ASP A 59 19.72 13.53 0.57
C ASP A 59 19.49 12.23 -0.22
N ASP A 60 18.79 11.26 0.40
CA ASP A 60 18.51 9.94 -0.21
C ASP A 60 17.23 9.90 -1.04
N ILE A 61 16.49 11.00 -1.14
CA ILE A 61 15.13 11.02 -1.73
C ILE A 61 15.13 10.55 -3.18
N ASP A 62 16.06 11.02 -4.00
CA ASP A 62 16.11 10.66 -5.42
C ASP A 62 16.41 9.16 -5.60
N ASP A 63 17.37 8.62 -4.85
CA ASP A 63 17.66 7.18 -4.84
C ASP A 63 16.46 6.37 -4.35
N ALA A 64 15.77 6.85 -3.33
CA ALA A 64 14.57 6.21 -2.82
C ALA A 64 13.45 6.12 -3.87
N TYR A 65 13.23 7.18 -4.66
CA TYR A 65 12.28 7.14 -5.78
C TYR A 65 12.66 6.09 -6.81
N GLU A 66 13.92 6.02 -7.22
CA GLU A 66 14.40 4.99 -8.16
C GLU A 66 14.17 3.58 -7.60
N ARG A 67 14.45 3.37 -6.32
CA ARG A 67 14.22 2.09 -5.65
C ARG A 67 12.73 1.73 -5.55
N VAL A 68 11.84 2.68 -5.31
CA VAL A 68 10.38 2.45 -5.33
C VAL A 68 9.94 2.02 -6.72
N LEU A 69 10.36 2.73 -7.77
CA LEU A 69 10.03 2.37 -9.16
C LEU A 69 10.54 0.97 -9.53
N ALA A 70 11.69 0.57 -9.01
CA ALA A 70 12.26 -0.75 -9.21
C ALA A 70 11.69 -1.83 -8.26
N SER A 71 10.70 -1.50 -7.42
CA SER A 71 10.14 -2.39 -6.37
C SER A 71 11.18 -2.91 -5.38
N LYS A 72 12.22 -2.13 -5.09
CA LYS A 72 13.34 -2.46 -4.21
C LYS A 72 13.22 -1.80 -2.84
N VAL A 73 12.06 -1.90 -2.22
CA VAL A 73 11.82 -1.38 -0.87
C VAL A 73 10.87 -2.28 -0.09
N LYS A 74 11.11 -2.48 1.19
CA LYS A 74 10.25 -3.26 2.11
C LYS A 74 9.85 -2.42 3.32
N TYR A 75 8.75 -1.71 3.31
CA TYR A 75 7.83 -1.63 2.17
C TYR A 75 7.58 -0.17 1.84
N ARG A 76 8.16 0.73 2.63
CA ARG A 76 8.15 2.17 2.41
C ARG A 76 9.41 2.82 2.97
N PHE A 77 9.78 3.95 2.39
CA PHE A 77 10.75 4.85 2.99
C PHE A 77 10.05 5.84 3.93
N VAL A 78 10.73 6.18 5.00
CA VAL A 78 10.34 7.27 5.90
C VAL A 78 11.50 8.25 5.97
N ILE A 79 11.23 9.50 5.66
CA ILE A 79 12.26 10.56 5.68
C ILE A 79 12.36 11.10 7.11
N ASP A 80 13.58 11.09 7.66
CA ASP A 80 13.86 11.81 8.90
C ASP A 80 13.90 13.31 8.60
N ILE A 81 12.82 13.98 8.95
CA ILE A 81 12.68 15.41 8.67
C ILE A 81 13.71 16.28 9.41
N SER A 82 14.32 15.77 10.48
CA SER A 82 15.39 16.49 11.19
C SER A 82 16.67 16.62 10.36
N THR A 83 16.78 15.86 9.27
CA THR A 83 17.94 15.92 8.34
C THR A 83 17.77 16.93 7.21
N MET A 84 16.62 17.60 7.15
CA MET A 84 16.31 18.60 6.10
C MET A 84 16.87 19.97 6.47
#